data_f42f53d5d8636d810b4ccc8a00bd38f1
#
_entry.id   f42f53d5d8636d810b4ccc8a00bd38f1
#
_cell.length_a   1.000
_cell.length_b   1.000
_cell.length_c   1.000
_cell.angle_alpha   90.00
_cell.angle_beta   90.00
_cell.angle_gamma   90.00
#
_symmetry.space_group_name_H-M   'P 1'
#
loop_
_entity.id
_entity.type
_entity.pdbx_description
1 polymer ?
#
loop_
_entity_poly.entity_id
_entity_poly.type
_entity_poly.pdbx_seq_one_letter_code
_entity_poly.pdbx_strand_id
1 'polypeptide(L)'
;MLGGAPAGAVEGDGGVETSAGEASALPADEASKGKAFWEDDGPPAASAELRASRKAVETKQRVEVQGLTSETNQVFANPDGTFTAESSAGVERVRKGDGWAPVDTTLVQQSDGTLAPRSAHDVALSGGGQEGPLVRFERDGRAYEVFSPWPLPEPVLDGSHAVYKAVRPEVDLVVQVLPDGFTQNLVVHTPEAAAALGTINYPVRTDGLQVRTEDGVTALVDDGGRPTFISGSPLMWDSGPSDAATSNTTTARSAAASSAETAEAVDPVDAVTPHAQSRTALADVSLAADKLTVVPDQNFIADPGTSYPIVIDPPTVSAKLVGWTSLWSNSPGTSFWNTSHALGVGYDAYVDNKKVRSLFQFDTRAVAGKKILNADFSAYETPSAYRSAGLISRTGFLFG
;
A
#
# COMPACT_ATOMS: atom_id res chain seq x y z
N MET A 1 -4.69 -35.42 45.93
CA MET A 1 -5.88 -36.26 46.15
C MET A 1 -6.81 -35.90 45.00
N LEU A 2 -6.77 -36.64 43.92
CA LEU A 2 -7.46 -37.92 43.68
C LEU A 2 -8.99 -37.75 43.61
N GLY A 3 -9.55 -38.03 42.47
CA GLY A 3 -10.87 -38.55 42.16
C GLY A 3 -11.49 -37.80 40.99
N GLY A 4 -11.75 -38.26 39.80
CA GLY A 4 -12.12 -39.60 39.34
C GLY A 4 -13.40 -39.46 38.54
N ALA A 5 -13.38 -39.78 37.25
CA ALA A 5 -14.54 -39.88 36.34
C ALA A 5 -15.51 -40.98 36.80
N PRO A 6 -16.72 -41.17 36.26
CA PRO A 6 -16.82 -41.84 34.98
C PRO A 6 -17.98 -41.42 34.02
N ALA A 7 -17.92 -42.00 32.83
CA ALA A 7 -18.85 -41.98 31.73
C ALA A 7 -20.21 -42.62 32.07
N GLY A 8 -21.26 -42.16 31.38
CA GLY A 8 -22.56 -42.80 31.27
C GLY A 8 -23.07 -42.76 29.85
N ALA A 9 -23.02 -43.87 29.17
CA ALA A 9 -23.70 -44.10 27.90
C ALA A 9 -25.18 -44.38 28.18
N VAL A 10 -26.09 -43.84 27.36
CA VAL A 10 -27.47 -44.28 27.26
C VAL A 10 -27.79 -44.51 25.78
N GLU A 11 -27.96 -45.77 25.46
CA GLU A 11 -28.62 -46.22 24.26
C GLU A 11 -30.12 -45.93 24.35
N GLY A 12 -30.73 -45.43 23.27
CA GLY A 12 -32.17 -45.26 23.14
C GLY A 12 -32.55 -45.54 21.68
N ASP A 13 -32.96 -46.78 21.48
CA ASP A 13 -33.64 -47.27 20.29
C ASP A 13 -35.00 -46.58 20.12
N GLY A 14 -35.36 -46.16 18.90
CA GLY A 14 -36.65 -45.50 18.62
C GLY A 14 -36.98 -45.45 17.16
N GLY A 15 -37.76 -46.35 16.74
CA GLY A 15 -38.32 -46.74 15.46
C GLY A 15 -38.59 -45.62 14.42
N VAL A 16 -38.31 -45.98 13.19
CA VAL A 16 -38.67 -45.24 11.98
C VAL A 16 -40.13 -45.57 11.64
N GLU A 17 -41.02 -44.60 11.77
CA GLU A 17 -42.31 -44.63 11.08
C GLU A 17 -42.22 -43.84 9.78
N THR A 18 -42.32 -44.55 8.66
CA THR A 18 -42.51 -44.01 7.33
C THR A 18 -43.96 -43.60 7.14
N SER A 19 -44.24 -42.29 7.17
CA SER A 19 -45.52 -41.80 6.64
C SER A 19 -45.34 -41.33 5.22
N ALA A 20 -45.99 -42.03 4.29
CA ALA A 20 -46.18 -41.63 2.90
C ALA A 20 -47.11 -40.41 2.85
N GLY A 21 -46.56 -39.23 2.62
CA GLY A 21 -47.31 -38.00 2.33
C GLY A 21 -47.49 -37.85 0.82
N GLU A 22 -48.73 -37.68 0.44
CA GLU A 22 -49.23 -37.53 -0.95
C GLU A 22 -48.48 -36.43 -1.70
N ALA A 23 -48.05 -36.79 -2.91
CA ALA A 23 -47.53 -35.84 -3.90
C ALA A 23 -48.71 -34.98 -4.41
N SER A 24 -48.77 -33.75 -3.95
CA SER A 24 -49.60 -32.70 -4.54
C SER A 24 -48.99 -32.28 -5.88
N ALA A 25 -49.68 -32.61 -6.96
CA ALA A 25 -49.31 -32.16 -8.31
C ALA A 25 -49.38 -30.62 -8.40
N LEU A 26 -48.27 -29.97 -8.68
CA LEU A 26 -48.23 -28.59 -9.12
C LEU A 26 -48.80 -28.45 -10.52
N PRO A 27 -49.52 -27.36 -10.83
CA PRO A 27 -50.10 -27.16 -12.14
C PRO A 27 -49.03 -26.97 -13.20
N ALA A 28 -49.14 -27.76 -14.26
CA ALA A 28 -48.41 -27.52 -15.49
C ALA A 28 -48.99 -26.29 -16.18
N ASP A 29 -48.28 -25.17 -16.13
CA ASP A 29 -48.41 -24.17 -17.17
C ASP A 29 -47.16 -23.30 -17.29
N GLU A 30 -46.90 -22.92 -18.54
CA GLU A 30 -45.82 -22.15 -19.10
C GLU A 30 -44.48 -22.89 -19.30
N ALA A 31 -44.45 -23.61 -20.44
CA ALA A 31 -43.24 -23.93 -21.14
C ALA A 31 -42.47 -22.65 -21.51
N SER A 32 -41.67 -22.13 -20.58
CA SER A 32 -40.54 -21.33 -20.97
C SER A 32 -39.70 -22.21 -21.88
N LYS A 33 -39.40 -21.77 -23.07
CA LYS A 33 -38.48 -22.42 -24.01
C LYS A 33 -37.13 -22.53 -23.31
N GLY A 34 -36.98 -23.63 -22.56
CA GLY A 34 -35.83 -23.89 -21.72
C GLY A 34 -34.62 -24.08 -22.61
N LYS A 35 -33.57 -23.35 -22.27
CA LYS A 35 -32.22 -23.77 -22.61
C LYS A 35 -32.05 -25.23 -22.22
N ALA A 36 -31.42 -26.01 -23.08
CA ALA A 36 -31.18 -27.41 -22.79
C ALA A 36 -30.43 -27.56 -21.45
N PHE A 37 -30.75 -28.65 -20.70
CA PHE A 37 -30.20 -28.94 -19.37
C PHE A 37 -28.66 -28.87 -19.31
N TRP A 38 -27.96 -29.01 -20.42
CA TRP A 38 -26.51 -28.85 -20.58
C TRP A 38 -26.06 -27.42 -20.90
N GLU A 39 -26.97 -26.47 -20.99
CA GLU A 39 -26.71 -25.05 -21.14
C GLU A 39 -26.75 -24.32 -19.80
N ASP A 40 -26.90 -25.06 -18.70
CA ASP A 40 -26.81 -24.49 -17.37
C ASP A 40 -25.36 -24.02 -17.15
N ASP A 41 -25.22 -22.70 -17.13
CA ASP A 41 -23.96 -21.99 -16.88
C ASP A 41 -23.51 -22.28 -15.46
N GLY A 42 -23.13 -23.39 -15.00
CA GLY A 42 -22.61 -23.71 -13.67
C GLY A 42 -22.22 -22.50 -12.80
N PRO A 43 -21.69 -22.61 -11.64
CA PRO A 43 -21.28 -21.44 -10.85
C PRO A 43 -20.48 -20.48 -11.76
N PRO A 44 -20.79 -19.18 -11.80
CA PRO A 44 -20.24 -18.25 -12.79
C PRO A 44 -18.71 -18.30 -12.96
N ALA A 45 -18.00 -18.59 -11.88
CA ALA A 45 -16.54 -18.75 -11.90
C ALA A 45 -16.10 -20.04 -12.64
N ALA A 46 -16.76 -21.17 -12.37
CA ALA A 46 -16.44 -22.45 -13.04
C ALA A 46 -16.71 -22.39 -14.53
N SER A 47 -17.78 -21.70 -14.95
CA SER A 47 -18.09 -21.51 -16.36
C SER A 47 -17.07 -20.58 -17.04
N ALA A 48 -16.54 -19.58 -16.33
CA ALA A 48 -15.51 -18.69 -16.85
C ALA A 48 -14.17 -19.41 -17.03
N GLU A 49 -13.75 -20.24 -16.05
CA GLU A 49 -12.55 -21.08 -16.16
C GLU A 49 -12.65 -22.03 -17.37
N LEU A 50 -13.79 -22.70 -17.55
CA LEU A 50 -14.00 -23.63 -18.64
C LEU A 50 -13.99 -22.93 -20.03
N ARG A 51 -14.60 -21.75 -20.14
CA ARG A 51 -14.56 -20.95 -21.38
C ARG A 51 -13.13 -20.50 -21.69
N ALA A 52 -12.41 -20.00 -20.70
CA ALA A 52 -11.02 -19.57 -20.89
C ALA A 52 -10.11 -20.74 -21.28
N SER A 53 -10.28 -21.92 -20.64
CA SER A 53 -9.51 -23.12 -20.95
C SER A 53 -9.74 -23.59 -22.38
N ARG A 54 -11.00 -23.69 -22.83
CA ARG A 54 -11.33 -24.06 -24.22
C ARG A 54 -10.70 -23.10 -25.21
N LYS A 55 -10.82 -21.80 -24.97
CA LYS A 55 -10.24 -20.77 -25.83
C LYS A 55 -8.71 -20.84 -25.84
N ALA A 56 -8.06 -21.10 -24.70
CA ALA A 56 -6.61 -21.24 -24.63
C ALA A 56 -6.09 -22.41 -25.46
N VAL A 57 -6.77 -23.58 -25.41
CA VAL A 57 -6.46 -24.74 -26.23
C VAL A 57 -6.64 -24.43 -27.72
N GLU A 58 -7.73 -23.78 -28.09
CA GLU A 58 -8.07 -23.43 -29.49
C GLU A 58 -7.04 -22.42 -30.06
N THR A 59 -6.75 -21.36 -29.33
CA THR A 59 -5.87 -20.27 -29.80
C THR A 59 -4.38 -20.55 -29.59
N LYS A 60 -4.04 -21.60 -28.81
CA LYS A 60 -2.67 -21.90 -28.36
C LYS A 60 -2.00 -20.74 -27.63
N GLN A 61 -2.78 -19.89 -26.99
CA GLN A 61 -2.34 -18.76 -26.19
C GLN A 61 -2.98 -18.81 -24.80
N ARG A 62 -2.31 -18.21 -23.82
CA ARG A 62 -2.91 -18.04 -22.51
C ARG A 62 -4.12 -17.08 -22.60
N VAL A 63 -5.20 -17.41 -21.90
CA VAL A 63 -6.44 -16.63 -21.91
C VAL A 63 -6.83 -16.28 -20.49
N GLU A 64 -7.08 -15.01 -20.24
CA GLU A 64 -7.52 -14.52 -18.93
C GLU A 64 -8.89 -15.10 -18.56
N VAL A 65 -9.04 -15.54 -17.32
CA VAL A 65 -10.29 -16.03 -16.75
C VAL A 65 -11.09 -14.84 -16.24
N GLN A 66 -12.07 -14.40 -17.01
CA GLN A 66 -12.94 -13.29 -16.64
C GLN A 66 -13.65 -13.55 -15.31
N GLY A 67 -13.70 -12.54 -14.46
CA GLY A 67 -14.31 -12.61 -13.14
C GLY A 67 -13.40 -13.10 -12.02
N LEU A 68 -12.17 -13.58 -12.33
CA LEU A 68 -11.13 -13.88 -11.34
C LEU A 68 -10.05 -12.80 -11.24
N THR A 69 -10.16 -11.75 -12.06
CA THR A 69 -9.30 -10.57 -11.96
C THR A 69 -9.74 -9.68 -10.81
N SER A 70 -8.78 -9.25 -10.02
CA SER A 70 -8.96 -8.30 -8.93
C SER A 70 -7.88 -7.22 -8.98
N GLU A 71 -7.86 -6.31 -8.03
CA GLU A 71 -6.81 -5.29 -7.90
C GLU A 71 -5.40 -5.89 -7.83
N THR A 72 -5.27 -7.11 -7.28
CA THR A 72 -3.99 -7.75 -6.97
C THR A 72 -3.80 -9.10 -7.65
N ASN A 73 -4.84 -9.66 -8.28
CA ASN A 73 -4.81 -10.99 -8.87
C ASN A 73 -5.25 -11.00 -10.33
N GLN A 74 -4.63 -11.86 -11.13
CA GLN A 74 -5.13 -12.32 -12.42
C GLN A 74 -4.96 -13.84 -12.53
N VAL A 75 -5.90 -14.49 -13.21
CA VAL A 75 -5.82 -15.93 -13.49
C VAL A 75 -5.92 -16.15 -14.99
N PHE A 76 -5.03 -16.96 -15.52
CA PHE A 76 -4.98 -17.30 -16.93
C PHE A 76 -5.11 -18.81 -17.11
N ALA A 77 -5.92 -19.23 -18.07
CA ALA A 77 -5.92 -20.59 -18.58
C ALA A 77 -4.81 -20.76 -19.61
N ASN A 78 -4.03 -21.83 -19.50
CA ASN A 78 -2.93 -22.14 -20.41
C ASN A 78 -3.36 -23.17 -21.48
N PRO A 79 -2.70 -23.20 -22.65
CA PRO A 79 -2.99 -24.16 -23.72
C PRO A 79 -2.82 -25.63 -23.35
N ASP A 80 -2.01 -25.93 -22.32
CA ASP A 80 -1.77 -27.28 -21.80
C ASP A 80 -2.82 -27.76 -20.79
N GLY A 81 -3.86 -26.96 -20.56
CA GLY A 81 -4.93 -27.25 -19.60
C GLY A 81 -4.63 -26.89 -18.15
N THR A 82 -3.47 -26.31 -17.87
CA THR A 82 -3.14 -25.76 -16.55
C THR A 82 -3.64 -24.32 -16.41
N PHE A 83 -3.57 -23.79 -15.18
CA PHE A 83 -3.85 -22.38 -14.91
C PHE A 83 -2.64 -21.70 -14.28
N THR A 84 -2.43 -20.44 -14.62
CA THR A 84 -1.45 -19.56 -13.97
C THR A 84 -2.19 -18.49 -13.19
N ALA A 85 -1.97 -18.41 -11.88
CA ALA A 85 -2.42 -17.30 -11.06
C ALA A 85 -1.24 -16.36 -10.81
N GLU A 86 -1.40 -15.08 -11.15
CA GLU A 86 -0.46 -14.01 -10.86
C GLU A 86 -1.04 -13.19 -9.71
N SER A 87 -0.31 -13.10 -8.59
CA SER A 87 -0.74 -12.38 -7.39
C SER A 87 0.33 -11.38 -6.99
N SER A 88 -0.08 -10.13 -6.76
CA SER A 88 0.78 -9.05 -6.27
C SER A 88 0.49 -8.76 -4.79
N ALA A 89 1.51 -8.38 -4.04
CA ALA A 89 1.36 -7.86 -2.69
C ALA A 89 0.84 -6.40 -2.67
N GLY A 90 0.83 -5.71 -3.82
CA GLY A 90 0.31 -4.36 -4.00
C GLY A 90 -0.78 -4.30 -5.06
N VAL A 91 -1.46 -3.16 -5.14
CA VAL A 91 -2.46 -2.88 -6.18
C VAL A 91 -1.76 -2.64 -7.51
N GLU A 92 -2.13 -3.40 -8.53
CA GLU A 92 -1.60 -3.24 -9.89
C GLU A 92 -2.64 -2.72 -10.88
N ARG A 93 -3.92 -2.82 -10.52
CA ARG A 93 -5.02 -2.38 -11.37
C ARG A 93 -6.20 -1.88 -10.56
N VAL A 94 -6.98 -1.00 -11.16
CA VAL A 94 -8.20 -0.46 -10.58
C VAL A 94 -9.39 -0.67 -11.53
N ARG A 95 -10.60 -0.67 -10.98
CA ARG A 95 -11.82 -0.70 -11.79
C ARG A 95 -11.93 0.55 -12.63
N LYS A 96 -12.23 0.38 -13.93
CA LYS A 96 -12.52 1.47 -14.86
C LYS A 96 -13.69 1.07 -15.77
N GLY A 97 -14.87 1.59 -15.49
CA GLY A 97 -16.11 1.10 -16.09
C GLY A 97 -16.34 -0.37 -15.75
N ASP A 98 -16.64 -1.19 -16.75
CA ASP A 98 -16.86 -2.64 -16.58
C ASP A 98 -15.56 -3.47 -16.58
N GLY A 99 -14.40 -2.83 -16.77
CA GLY A 99 -13.10 -3.50 -16.89
C GLY A 99 -12.10 -3.14 -15.80
N TRP A 100 -10.85 -3.47 -16.09
CA TRP A 100 -9.69 -3.17 -15.27
C TRP A 100 -8.69 -2.33 -16.07
N ALA A 101 -8.09 -1.35 -15.42
CA ALA A 101 -6.99 -0.56 -15.97
C ALA A 101 -5.75 -0.73 -15.07
N PRO A 102 -4.55 -0.73 -15.63
CA PRO A 102 -3.33 -0.64 -14.83
C PRO A 102 -3.35 0.62 -13.96
N VAL A 103 -2.72 0.53 -12.78
CA VAL A 103 -2.50 1.71 -11.95
C VAL A 103 -1.56 2.68 -12.68
N ASP A 104 -1.96 3.95 -12.71
CA ASP A 104 -1.14 5.09 -13.16
C ASP A 104 -1.38 6.23 -12.17
N THR A 105 -0.44 6.43 -11.26
CA THR A 105 -0.50 7.45 -10.22
C THR A 105 -0.07 8.84 -10.70
N THR A 106 0.27 9.00 -11.98
CA THR A 106 0.63 10.30 -12.56
C THR A 106 -0.49 11.30 -12.37
N LEU A 107 -0.19 12.40 -11.70
CA LEU A 107 -1.14 13.46 -11.39
C LEU A 107 -1.49 14.29 -12.61
N VAL A 108 -2.76 14.64 -12.74
CA VAL A 108 -3.27 15.57 -13.75
C VAL A 108 -4.26 16.54 -13.12
N GLN A 109 -4.23 17.79 -13.58
CA GLN A 109 -5.17 18.81 -13.13
C GLN A 109 -6.58 18.54 -13.69
N GLN A 110 -7.57 18.65 -12.82
CA GLN A 110 -8.99 18.51 -13.15
C GLN A 110 -9.62 19.87 -13.49
N SER A 111 -10.80 19.83 -14.08
CA SER A 111 -11.53 21.06 -14.47
C SER A 111 -11.97 21.93 -13.29
N ASP A 112 -12.09 21.37 -12.10
CA ASP A 112 -12.42 22.05 -10.85
C ASP A 112 -11.18 22.61 -10.12
N GLY A 113 -10.00 22.45 -10.71
CA GLY A 113 -8.73 22.90 -10.15
C GLY A 113 -8.06 21.93 -9.20
N THR A 114 -8.69 20.80 -8.85
CA THR A 114 -8.05 19.74 -8.07
C THR A 114 -7.06 18.94 -8.92
N LEU A 115 -6.27 18.07 -8.28
CA LEU A 115 -5.37 17.15 -8.94
C LEU A 115 -5.81 15.72 -8.65
N ALA A 116 -5.80 14.86 -9.66
CA ALA A 116 -6.12 13.45 -9.50
C ALA A 116 -5.18 12.56 -10.31
N PRO A 117 -4.95 11.29 -9.90
CA PRO A 117 -4.18 10.34 -10.68
C PRO A 117 -4.93 9.94 -11.96
N ARG A 118 -4.21 9.57 -13.00
CA ARG A 118 -4.81 9.10 -14.26
C ARG A 118 -5.62 7.81 -14.09
N SER A 119 -5.14 6.91 -13.26
CA SER A 119 -5.77 5.61 -13.01
C SER A 119 -5.28 5.04 -11.69
N ALA A 120 -5.93 5.42 -10.59
CA ALA A 120 -5.69 4.86 -9.27
C ALA A 120 -7.01 4.86 -8.48
N HIS A 121 -6.98 4.58 -7.18
CA HIS A 121 -8.13 4.82 -6.31
C HIS A 121 -8.50 6.29 -6.26
N ASP A 122 -9.73 6.60 -5.83
CA ASP A 122 -10.27 7.95 -5.80
C ASP A 122 -9.54 8.83 -4.78
N VAL A 123 -8.44 9.42 -5.24
CA VAL A 123 -7.63 10.40 -4.51
C VAL A 123 -7.72 11.72 -5.26
N ALA A 124 -8.05 12.77 -4.55
CA ALA A 124 -8.00 14.14 -5.05
C ALA A 124 -7.09 14.97 -4.14
N LEU A 125 -6.20 15.76 -4.75
CA LEU A 125 -5.32 16.68 -4.05
C LEU A 125 -5.74 18.13 -4.32
N SER A 126 -5.38 19.02 -3.40
CA SER A 126 -5.54 20.45 -3.60
C SER A 126 -4.75 20.97 -4.81
N GLY A 127 -5.33 21.81 -5.63
CA GLY A 127 -4.59 22.58 -6.64
C GLY A 127 -3.86 23.80 -6.08
N GLY A 128 -3.91 24.04 -4.77
CA GLY A 128 -3.36 25.24 -4.12
C GLY A 128 -4.23 26.48 -4.28
N GLY A 129 -3.99 27.49 -3.46
CA GLY A 129 -4.64 28.80 -3.56
C GLY A 129 -6.16 28.84 -3.26
N GLN A 130 -6.77 27.68 -2.94
CA GLN A 130 -8.20 27.55 -2.68
C GLN A 130 -8.46 26.93 -1.30
N GLU A 131 -9.63 27.21 -0.73
CA GLU A 131 -10.12 26.51 0.44
C GLU A 131 -10.51 25.07 0.06
N GLY A 132 -10.14 24.10 0.89
CA GLY A 132 -10.45 22.69 0.67
C GLY A 132 -9.44 21.77 1.34
N PRO A 133 -9.68 20.45 1.25
CA PRO A 133 -8.73 19.47 1.76
C PRO A 133 -7.43 19.48 0.95
N LEU A 134 -6.31 19.26 1.64
CA LEU A 134 -5.02 18.93 1.01
C LEU A 134 -5.15 17.62 0.22
N VAL A 135 -5.77 16.62 0.85
CA VAL A 135 -6.05 15.32 0.26
C VAL A 135 -7.47 14.90 0.63
N ARG A 136 -8.24 14.44 -0.36
CA ARG A 136 -9.46 13.66 -0.18
C ARG A 136 -9.22 12.26 -0.73
N PHE A 137 -9.35 11.25 0.11
CA PHE A 137 -9.22 9.86 -0.26
C PHE A 137 -10.55 9.15 -0.04
N GLU A 138 -11.09 8.56 -1.11
CA GLU A 138 -12.37 7.89 -1.07
C GLU A 138 -12.23 6.40 -1.38
N ARG A 139 -12.93 5.57 -0.60
CA ARG A 139 -12.99 4.13 -0.81
C ARG A 139 -14.29 3.55 -0.31
N ASP A 140 -14.92 2.72 -1.13
CA ASP A 140 -16.18 2.03 -0.82
C ASP A 140 -17.29 2.98 -0.34
N GLY A 141 -17.37 4.18 -0.94
CA GLY A 141 -18.34 5.23 -0.60
C GLY A 141 -18.08 5.92 0.73
N ARG A 142 -16.88 5.80 1.29
CA ARG A 142 -16.42 6.47 2.50
C ARG A 142 -15.25 7.36 2.20
N ALA A 143 -15.17 8.52 2.86
CA ALA A 143 -14.11 9.48 2.61
C ALA A 143 -13.30 9.82 3.85
N TYR A 144 -12.02 10.03 3.63
CA TYR A 144 -11.07 10.60 4.56
C TYR A 144 -10.44 11.84 3.94
N GLU A 145 -10.57 12.96 4.62
CA GLU A 145 -10.03 14.25 4.18
C GLU A 145 -9.00 14.75 5.18
N VAL A 146 -7.86 15.16 4.66
CA VAL A 146 -6.79 15.81 5.43
C VAL A 146 -6.66 17.24 4.95
N PHE A 147 -6.63 18.19 5.87
CA PHE A 147 -6.43 19.60 5.57
C PHE A 147 -5.04 20.05 5.96
N SER A 148 -4.42 20.89 5.14
CA SER A 148 -3.14 21.50 5.51
C SER A 148 -3.33 22.47 6.70
N PRO A 149 -2.42 22.46 7.69
CA PRO A 149 -2.44 23.45 8.75
C PRO A 149 -1.91 24.83 8.28
N TRP A 150 -1.43 24.90 7.03
CA TRP A 150 -0.86 26.12 6.44
C TRP A 150 -1.49 26.38 5.08
N PRO A 151 -1.48 27.66 4.61
CA PRO A 151 -1.87 28.00 3.25
C PRO A 151 -1.04 27.20 2.24
N LEU A 152 -1.70 26.69 1.20
CA LEU A 152 -1.05 25.96 0.14
C LEU A 152 -0.79 26.86 -1.07
N PRO A 153 0.45 27.01 -1.54
CA PRO A 153 0.73 27.57 -2.85
C PRO A 153 0.25 26.65 -3.96
N GLU A 154 0.25 27.11 -5.19
CA GLU A 154 0.06 26.26 -6.37
C GLU A 154 1.20 25.22 -6.43
N PRO A 155 0.90 23.91 -6.54
CA PRO A 155 1.94 22.89 -6.54
C PRO A 155 2.62 22.73 -7.89
N VAL A 156 3.88 22.33 -7.85
CA VAL A 156 4.60 21.80 -9.00
C VAL A 156 4.34 20.28 -9.06
N LEU A 157 3.98 19.77 -10.26
CA LEU A 157 3.70 18.34 -10.44
C LEU A 157 4.92 17.63 -11.01
N ASP A 158 5.26 16.48 -10.41
CA ASP A 158 6.26 15.56 -10.91
C ASP A 158 5.78 14.12 -10.74
N GLY A 159 5.34 13.50 -11.82
CA GLY A 159 4.79 12.15 -11.82
C GLY A 159 3.61 12.00 -10.85
N SER A 160 3.80 11.21 -9.78
CA SER A 160 2.83 11.00 -8.71
C SER A 160 2.91 12.02 -7.58
N HIS A 161 3.79 13.03 -7.68
CA HIS A 161 4.05 14.01 -6.63
C HIS A 161 3.44 15.36 -6.96
N ALA A 162 2.85 15.99 -5.93
CA ALA A 162 2.48 17.40 -5.91
C ALA A 162 3.33 18.12 -4.86
N VAL A 163 4.19 19.04 -5.30
CA VAL A 163 5.16 19.76 -4.47
C VAL A 163 4.64 21.16 -4.17
N TYR A 164 4.19 21.42 -2.96
CA TYR A 164 3.80 22.73 -2.44
C TYR A 164 5.00 23.38 -1.76
N LYS A 165 5.70 24.24 -2.52
CA LYS A 165 6.94 24.87 -2.05
C LYS A 165 6.68 25.93 -0.99
N ALA A 166 7.57 26.02 -0.02
CA ALA A 166 7.58 27.05 1.03
C ALA A 166 6.23 27.21 1.74
N VAL A 167 5.56 26.09 2.10
CA VAL A 167 4.34 26.13 2.95
C VAL A 167 4.63 26.80 4.30
N ARG A 168 5.91 26.78 4.71
CA ARG A 168 6.54 27.60 5.73
C ARG A 168 7.95 27.95 5.27
N PRO A 169 8.62 28.97 5.88
CA PRO A 169 10.02 29.23 5.59
C PRO A 169 10.87 27.96 5.74
N GLU A 170 11.60 27.59 4.71
CA GLU A 170 12.48 26.41 4.65
C GLU A 170 11.75 25.07 4.84
N VAL A 171 10.44 25.02 4.51
CA VAL A 171 9.64 23.79 4.57
C VAL A 171 8.78 23.65 3.33
N ASP A 172 8.97 22.56 2.60
CA ASP A 172 8.11 22.15 1.50
C ASP A 172 7.19 21.00 1.94
N LEU A 173 6.01 20.91 1.32
CA LEU A 173 5.10 19.79 1.50
C LEU A 173 4.98 19.04 0.18
N VAL A 174 5.36 17.77 0.19
CA VAL A 174 5.26 16.87 -0.97
C VAL A 174 4.20 15.84 -0.70
N VAL A 175 3.12 15.87 -1.46
CA VAL A 175 2.10 14.81 -1.41
C VAL A 175 2.35 13.86 -2.56
N GLN A 176 2.55 12.57 -2.24
CA GLN A 176 2.70 11.51 -3.21
C GLN A 176 1.47 10.62 -3.22
N VAL A 177 0.90 10.40 -4.39
CA VAL A 177 -0.17 9.40 -4.59
C VAL A 177 0.46 8.04 -4.82
N LEU A 178 0.06 7.08 -3.98
CA LEU A 178 0.44 5.68 -4.05
C LEU A 178 -0.64 4.86 -4.77
N PRO A 179 -0.37 3.63 -5.22
CA PRO A 179 -1.38 2.75 -5.82
C PRO A 179 -2.63 2.55 -4.97
N ASP A 180 -2.51 2.63 -3.65
CA ASP A 180 -3.60 2.37 -2.70
C ASP A 180 -3.66 3.36 -1.52
N GLY A 181 -3.07 4.53 -1.69
CA GLY A 181 -3.04 5.54 -0.64
C GLY A 181 -2.29 6.80 -1.04
N PHE A 182 -1.77 7.49 -0.06
CA PHE A 182 -0.94 8.67 -0.25
C PHE A 182 0.03 8.84 0.93
N THR A 183 1.07 9.62 0.72
CA THR A 183 1.93 10.16 1.76
C THR A 183 1.91 11.68 1.70
N GLN A 184 2.24 12.32 2.83
CA GLN A 184 2.29 13.78 2.95
C GLN A 184 3.60 14.19 3.62
N ASN A 185 4.65 14.21 2.84
CA ASN A 185 6.02 14.41 3.31
C ASN A 185 6.31 15.89 3.55
N LEU A 186 6.77 16.23 4.76
CA LEU A 186 7.37 17.52 5.00
C LEU A 186 8.88 17.43 4.78
N VAL A 187 9.36 18.16 3.78
CA VAL A 187 10.79 18.31 3.50
C VAL A 187 11.27 19.58 4.19
N VAL A 188 12.12 19.43 5.19
CA VAL A 188 12.60 20.53 6.05
C VAL A 188 14.06 20.78 5.77
N HIS A 189 14.37 21.94 5.25
CA HIS A 189 15.69 22.23 4.67
C HIS A 189 16.75 22.63 5.70
N THR A 190 16.35 23.14 6.88
CA THR A 190 17.31 23.64 7.88
C THR A 190 16.96 23.17 9.29
N PRO A 191 17.97 23.08 10.18
CA PRO A 191 17.76 22.76 11.59
C PRO A 191 16.84 23.77 12.30
N GLU A 192 16.94 25.05 11.97
CA GLU A 192 16.13 26.11 12.55
C GLU A 192 14.65 25.95 12.18
N ALA A 193 14.36 25.61 10.92
CA ALA A 193 13.01 25.33 10.47
C ALA A 193 12.45 24.08 11.16
N ALA A 194 13.24 23.01 11.29
CA ALA A 194 12.85 21.78 11.98
C ALA A 194 12.51 22.04 13.46
N ALA A 195 13.34 22.76 14.18
CA ALA A 195 13.11 23.14 15.56
C ALA A 195 11.83 24.01 15.73
N ALA A 196 11.52 24.83 14.71
CA ALA A 196 10.36 25.71 14.71
C ALA A 196 9.04 25.00 14.34
N LEU A 197 9.07 23.75 13.82
CA LEU A 197 7.85 23.01 13.47
C LEU A 197 7.01 22.64 14.68
N GLY A 198 7.67 22.19 15.77
CA GLY A 198 6.99 21.71 16.96
C GLY A 198 6.01 20.57 16.65
N THR A 199 4.83 20.60 17.25
CA THR A 199 3.75 19.67 16.98
C THR A 199 2.94 20.13 15.77
N ILE A 200 2.77 19.24 14.78
CA ILE A 200 2.02 19.50 13.56
C ILE A 200 0.62 18.91 13.70
N ASN A 201 -0.40 19.74 13.49
CA ASN A 201 -1.79 19.33 13.60
C ASN A 201 -2.49 19.51 12.25
N TYR A 202 -2.79 18.42 11.58
CA TYR A 202 -3.60 18.40 10.37
C TYR A 202 -5.07 18.24 10.75
N PRO A 203 -5.94 19.22 10.48
CA PRO A 203 -7.39 18.98 10.59
C PRO A 203 -7.79 17.82 9.69
N VAL A 204 -8.70 16.97 10.16
CA VAL A 204 -9.23 15.87 9.35
C VAL A 204 -10.74 15.83 9.42
N ARG A 205 -11.35 15.26 8.38
CA ARG A 205 -12.76 14.90 8.35
C ARG A 205 -12.90 13.48 7.83
N THR A 206 -13.91 12.80 8.37
CA THR A 206 -14.25 11.45 7.94
C THR A 206 -15.74 11.39 7.62
N ASP A 207 -16.09 10.63 6.60
CA ASP A 207 -17.48 10.34 6.26
C ASP A 207 -17.71 8.82 6.39
N GLY A 208 -18.62 8.44 7.29
CA GLY A 208 -18.96 7.04 7.57
C GLY A 208 -17.81 6.24 8.20
N LEU A 209 -16.87 6.89 8.89
CA LEU A 209 -15.69 6.25 9.48
C LEU A 209 -15.48 6.67 10.94
N GLN A 210 -14.96 5.75 11.73
CA GLN A 210 -14.57 5.97 13.13
C GLN A 210 -13.10 5.64 13.32
N VAL A 211 -12.41 6.37 14.20
CA VAL A 211 -11.03 6.09 14.56
C VAL A 211 -11.00 4.92 15.56
N ARG A 212 -10.16 3.92 15.29
CA ARG A 212 -9.86 2.83 16.21
C ARG A 212 -8.34 2.63 16.28
N THR A 213 -7.83 2.51 17.50
CA THR A 213 -6.43 2.13 17.74
C THR A 213 -6.42 0.79 18.47
N GLU A 214 -5.75 -0.20 17.89
CA GLU A 214 -5.63 -1.54 18.45
C GLU A 214 -4.20 -2.04 18.15
N ASP A 215 -3.54 -2.62 19.15
CA ASP A 215 -2.16 -3.14 19.07
C ASP A 215 -1.15 -2.15 18.44
N GLY A 216 -1.31 -0.85 18.71
CA GLY A 216 -0.42 0.21 18.18
C GLY A 216 -0.69 0.59 16.71
N VAL A 217 -1.71 0.00 16.09
CA VAL A 217 -2.15 0.36 14.74
C VAL A 217 -3.38 1.24 14.84
N THR A 218 -3.34 2.42 14.20
CA THR A 218 -4.50 3.30 14.10
C THR A 218 -5.16 3.13 12.73
N ALA A 219 -6.45 2.83 12.76
CA ALA A 219 -7.26 2.64 11.57
C ALA A 219 -8.53 3.49 11.61
N LEU A 220 -9.02 3.84 10.44
CA LEU A 220 -10.37 4.34 10.22
C LEU A 220 -11.24 3.15 9.82
N VAL A 221 -12.24 2.86 10.66
CA VAL A 221 -13.12 1.70 10.50
C VAL A 221 -14.53 2.11 10.13
N ASP A 222 -15.23 1.26 9.39
CA ASP A 222 -16.65 1.45 9.09
C ASP A 222 -17.56 1.13 10.30
N ASP A 223 -18.87 1.33 10.15
CA ASP A 223 -19.87 1.04 11.20
C ASP A 223 -19.88 -0.45 11.59
N GLY A 224 -19.40 -1.35 10.74
CA GLY A 224 -19.22 -2.78 11.01
C GLY A 224 -17.89 -3.09 11.72
N GLY A 225 -17.06 -2.08 12.01
CA GLY A 225 -15.74 -2.23 12.61
C GLY A 225 -14.67 -2.75 11.65
N ARG A 226 -14.93 -2.75 10.33
CA ARG A 226 -13.95 -3.18 9.32
C ARG A 226 -13.03 -2.01 8.97
N PRO A 227 -11.71 -2.20 8.99
CA PRO A 227 -10.78 -1.18 8.58
C PRO A 227 -10.97 -0.79 7.11
N THR A 228 -11.04 0.51 6.82
CA THR A 228 -11.07 1.09 5.47
C THR A 228 -9.74 1.74 5.13
N PHE A 229 -9.17 2.49 6.08
CA PHE A 229 -7.86 3.11 5.95
C PHE A 229 -7.01 2.80 7.17
N ILE A 230 -5.70 2.76 6.98
CA ILE A 230 -4.71 2.58 8.04
C ILE A 230 -3.75 3.76 8.00
N SER A 231 -3.52 4.39 9.15
CA SER A 231 -2.43 5.35 9.33
C SER A 231 -1.17 4.55 9.64
N GLY A 232 -0.16 4.66 8.77
CA GLY A 232 1.13 4.03 8.98
C GLY A 232 1.92 4.70 10.11
N SER A 233 3.01 4.04 10.53
CA SER A 233 3.95 4.66 11.47
C SER A 233 4.74 5.75 10.76
N PRO A 234 4.72 7.00 11.26
CA PRO A 234 5.45 8.09 10.62
C PRO A 234 6.95 7.87 10.78
N LEU A 235 7.64 7.83 9.67
CA LEU A 235 9.08 7.76 9.63
C LEU A 235 9.67 9.15 9.39
N MET A 236 10.81 9.40 10.00
CA MET A 236 11.68 10.53 9.70
C MET A 236 13.00 10.01 9.15
N TRP A 237 13.58 10.73 8.22
CA TRP A 237 14.93 10.42 7.73
C TRP A 237 15.65 11.69 7.31
N ASP A 238 16.96 11.61 7.30
CA ASP A 238 17.85 12.66 6.82
C ASP A 238 18.34 12.40 5.39
N SER A 239 18.98 13.38 4.80
CA SER A 239 19.55 13.26 3.44
C SER A 239 20.80 12.37 3.38
N GLY A 240 21.25 11.81 4.51
CA GLY A 240 22.50 11.06 4.58
C GLY A 240 23.73 11.92 4.32
N PRO A 241 24.93 11.32 4.36
CA PRO A 241 26.16 12.05 4.03
C PRO A 241 26.12 12.47 2.55
N SER A 242 26.35 13.76 2.27
CA SER A 242 26.45 14.24 0.90
C SER A 242 27.60 13.55 0.17
N ASP A 243 27.36 13.01 -1.02
CA ASP A 243 28.36 12.33 -1.87
C ASP A 243 29.50 13.23 -2.35
N ALA A 244 29.59 14.48 -1.89
CA ALA A 244 30.71 15.38 -2.12
C ALA A 244 32.06 14.82 -1.62
N ALA A 245 32.04 13.77 -0.77
CA ALA A 245 33.25 13.12 -0.26
C ALA A 245 33.73 11.90 -1.07
N THR A 246 32.98 11.39 -2.04
CA THR A 246 33.29 10.13 -2.74
C THR A 246 33.71 10.30 -4.21
N SER A 247 33.74 11.50 -4.76
CA SER A 247 34.29 11.76 -6.10
C SER A 247 35.80 11.95 -6.08
N ASN A 248 36.56 11.00 -5.51
CA ASN A 248 37.99 10.87 -5.73
C ASN A 248 38.26 10.18 -7.07
N THR A 249 37.92 10.82 -8.17
CA THR A 249 38.55 10.52 -9.46
C THR A 249 39.64 11.55 -9.70
N THR A 250 40.86 11.08 -9.52
CA THR A 250 42.10 11.78 -9.76
C THR A 250 42.12 12.39 -11.17
N THR A 251 41.93 13.70 -11.28
CA THR A 251 42.50 14.48 -12.35
C THR A 251 42.88 15.86 -11.81
N ALA A 252 44.17 16.00 -11.59
CA ALA A 252 44.78 17.28 -11.25
C ALA A 252 44.48 18.31 -12.34
N ARG A 253 43.80 19.40 -12.01
CA ARG A 253 43.90 20.67 -12.74
C ARG A 253 43.70 21.85 -11.79
N SER A 254 44.79 22.55 -11.64
CA SER A 254 45.02 23.98 -11.36
C SER A 254 43.96 24.76 -10.57
N ALA A 255 44.45 25.26 -9.41
CA ALA A 255 43.85 26.31 -8.65
C ALA A 255 43.62 27.58 -9.49
N ALA A 256 42.42 28.09 -9.48
CA ALA A 256 42.08 29.51 -9.49
C ALA A 256 40.59 29.72 -9.21
N ALA A 257 40.34 30.69 -8.34
CA ALA A 257 39.09 31.40 -8.09
C ALA A 257 38.05 30.74 -7.20
N SER A 258 38.05 31.16 -5.94
CA SER A 258 36.95 31.39 -5.04
C SER A 258 35.68 31.87 -5.76
N SER A 259 34.69 31.03 -5.82
CA SER A 259 33.28 31.42 -5.83
C SER A 259 32.58 30.53 -4.84
N ALA A 260 31.83 31.12 -3.91
CA ALA A 260 30.97 30.42 -2.98
C ALA A 260 30.01 29.55 -3.81
N GLU A 261 30.26 28.26 -3.83
CA GLU A 261 29.39 27.26 -4.39
C GLU A 261 28.16 27.20 -3.47
N THR A 262 27.09 27.87 -3.89
CA THR A 262 25.76 27.65 -3.32
C THR A 262 25.51 26.16 -3.49
N ALA A 263 25.43 25.42 -2.39
CA ALA A 263 24.99 24.04 -2.40
C ALA A 263 23.69 24.00 -3.20
N GLU A 264 23.64 23.24 -4.30
CA GLU A 264 22.41 23.05 -5.06
C GLU A 264 21.37 22.48 -4.10
N ALA A 265 20.24 23.18 -3.99
CA ALA A 265 19.15 22.75 -3.13
C ALA A 265 18.68 21.38 -3.63
N VAL A 266 18.65 20.39 -2.73
CA VAL A 266 18.14 19.04 -3.05
C VAL A 266 16.70 19.17 -3.54
N ASP A 267 16.36 18.51 -4.66
CA ASP A 267 14.99 18.49 -5.14
C ASP A 267 14.09 17.84 -4.08
N PRO A 268 13.00 18.47 -3.66
CA PRO A 268 12.09 17.89 -2.67
C PRO A 268 11.55 16.50 -3.06
N VAL A 269 11.41 16.19 -4.34
CA VAL A 269 10.97 14.86 -4.81
C VAL A 269 12.08 13.81 -4.61
N ASP A 270 13.34 14.17 -4.81
CA ASP A 270 14.46 13.26 -4.53
C ASP A 270 14.58 12.99 -3.02
N ALA A 271 14.30 14.00 -2.18
CA ALA A 271 14.39 13.88 -0.73
C ALA A 271 13.36 12.90 -0.13
N VAL A 272 12.17 12.72 -0.73
CA VAL A 272 11.12 11.86 -0.17
C VAL A 272 11.39 10.35 -0.30
N THR A 273 12.52 9.98 -0.90
CA THR A 273 13.01 8.61 -0.90
C THR A 273 14.27 8.51 -0.05
N PRO A 274 14.27 7.80 1.09
CA PRO A 274 15.45 7.69 1.93
C PRO A 274 16.56 6.94 1.18
N HIS A 275 17.78 7.44 1.27
CA HIS A 275 18.97 6.77 0.74
C HIS A 275 19.42 5.63 1.66
N ALA A 276 20.26 4.73 1.13
CA ALA A 276 20.80 3.61 1.92
C ALA A 276 21.59 4.05 3.16
N GLN A 277 22.08 5.28 3.17
CA GLN A 277 22.87 5.87 4.27
C GLN A 277 22.08 6.91 5.08
N SER A 278 20.81 7.12 4.78
CA SER A 278 19.96 8.00 5.58
C SER A 278 19.77 7.45 6.99
N ARG A 279 19.98 8.30 7.98
CA ARG A 279 19.59 8.02 9.36
C ARG A 279 18.07 8.08 9.45
N THR A 280 17.49 7.26 10.28
CA THR A 280 16.04 7.18 10.44
C THR A 280 15.63 7.35 11.91
N ALA A 281 14.47 7.96 12.13
CA ALA A 281 13.81 8.05 13.41
C ALA A 281 12.31 7.88 13.25
N LEU A 282 11.59 7.66 14.33
CA LEU A 282 10.12 7.63 14.33
C LEU A 282 9.60 8.94 14.89
N ALA A 283 8.63 9.55 14.22
CA ALA A 283 7.81 10.57 14.82
C ALA A 283 6.65 9.93 15.58
N ASP A 284 6.15 10.61 16.60
CA ASP A 284 4.91 10.18 17.25
C ASP A 284 3.71 10.64 16.43
N VAL A 285 2.71 9.77 16.29
CA VAL A 285 1.46 10.09 15.60
C VAL A 285 0.26 9.74 16.46
N SER A 286 -0.74 10.59 16.41
CA SER A 286 -2.07 10.28 16.95
C SER A 286 -3.15 10.80 16.02
N LEU A 287 -4.16 9.97 15.77
CA LEU A 287 -5.33 10.31 14.97
C LEU A 287 -6.56 10.35 15.88
N ALA A 288 -7.20 11.50 15.93
CA ALA A 288 -8.50 11.71 16.54
C ALA A 288 -9.56 11.86 15.44
N ALA A 289 -10.82 12.01 15.82
CA ALA A 289 -11.93 12.12 14.86
C ALA A 289 -11.82 13.36 13.94
N ASP A 290 -11.18 14.41 14.41
CA ASP A 290 -11.06 15.71 13.73
C ASP A 290 -9.62 16.18 13.49
N LYS A 291 -8.61 15.37 13.91
CA LYS A 291 -7.23 15.81 13.89
C LYS A 291 -6.22 14.68 13.81
N LEU A 292 -5.30 14.79 12.88
CA LEU A 292 -4.05 14.02 12.84
C LEU A 292 -2.95 14.88 13.44
N THR A 293 -2.33 14.40 14.51
CA THR A 293 -1.22 15.08 15.18
C THR A 293 0.07 14.33 14.91
N VAL A 294 1.09 15.03 14.49
CA VAL A 294 2.46 14.51 14.25
C VAL A 294 3.43 15.26 15.14
N VAL A 295 4.22 14.54 15.93
CA VAL A 295 5.26 15.11 16.80
C VAL A 295 6.61 14.57 16.34
N PRO A 296 7.41 15.39 15.65
CA PRO A 296 8.75 15.00 15.20
C PRO A 296 9.68 14.66 16.37
N ASP A 297 10.58 13.70 16.18
CA ASP A 297 11.60 13.35 17.17
C ASP A 297 12.62 14.50 17.32
N GLN A 298 12.54 15.17 18.46
CA GLN A 298 13.41 16.32 18.77
C GLN A 298 14.86 15.91 18.98
N ASN A 299 15.14 14.67 19.40
CA ASN A 299 16.52 14.19 19.55
C ASN A 299 17.15 14.00 18.18
N PHE A 300 16.38 13.47 17.22
CA PHE A 300 16.84 13.34 15.84
C PHE A 300 17.11 14.71 15.20
N ILE A 301 16.20 15.67 15.38
CA ILE A 301 16.35 17.05 14.88
C ILE A 301 17.58 17.75 15.47
N ALA A 302 17.83 17.60 16.78
CA ALA A 302 18.90 18.27 17.49
C ALA A 302 20.27 17.58 17.37
N ASP A 303 20.33 16.38 16.82
CA ASP A 303 21.57 15.62 16.70
C ASP A 303 22.51 16.28 15.68
N PRO A 304 23.75 16.65 16.06
CA PRO A 304 24.71 17.23 15.12
C PRO A 304 25.08 16.34 13.93
N GLY A 305 24.81 15.04 14.02
CA GLY A 305 25.02 14.08 12.93
C GLY A 305 23.86 14.00 11.94
N THR A 306 22.76 14.72 12.16
CA THR A 306 21.63 14.77 11.23
C THR A 306 21.94 15.67 10.05
N SER A 307 21.80 15.14 8.85
CA SER A 307 22.05 15.84 7.58
C SER A 307 20.75 16.40 7.00
N TYR A 308 20.74 17.67 6.66
CA TYR A 308 19.54 18.32 6.08
C TYR A 308 19.58 18.33 4.54
N PRO A 309 18.41 18.26 3.85
CA PRO A 309 17.05 18.25 4.40
C PRO A 309 16.71 16.97 5.17
N ILE A 310 15.80 17.10 6.14
CA ILE A 310 15.11 15.96 6.75
C ILE A 310 13.70 15.83 6.20
N VAL A 311 13.15 14.62 6.23
CA VAL A 311 11.77 14.35 5.83
C VAL A 311 10.98 13.74 6.97
N ILE A 312 9.71 14.13 7.09
CA ILE A 312 8.75 13.60 8.07
C ILE A 312 7.55 13.07 7.27
N ASP A 313 7.32 11.75 7.29
CA ASP A 313 6.30 11.07 6.47
C ASP A 313 5.25 10.33 7.32
N PRO A 314 4.05 10.86 7.51
CA PRO A 314 2.88 10.15 8.04
C PRO A 314 2.02 9.55 6.90
N PRO A 315 2.26 8.29 6.47
CA PRO A 315 1.53 7.71 5.36
C PRO A 315 0.09 7.31 5.73
N THR A 316 -0.82 7.33 4.75
CA THR A 316 -2.18 6.80 4.85
C THR A 316 -2.47 5.87 3.68
N VAL A 317 -2.84 4.63 3.97
CA VAL A 317 -3.11 3.60 2.96
C VAL A 317 -4.44 2.91 3.19
N SER A 318 -5.01 2.33 2.13
CA SER A 318 -6.21 1.49 2.25
C SER A 318 -5.92 0.26 3.10
N ALA A 319 -6.87 -0.13 3.95
CA ALA A 319 -6.81 -1.38 4.65
C ALA A 319 -7.13 -2.54 3.69
N LYS A 320 -6.17 -3.43 3.45
CA LYS A 320 -6.30 -4.59 2.56
C LYS A 320 -5.81 -5.85 3.22
N LEU A 321 -6.27 -7.00 2.70
CA LEU A 321 -5.78 -8.32 3.10
C LEU A 321 -4.41 -8.67 2.46
N VAL A 322 -3.90 -7.81 1.62
CA VAL A 322 -2.60 -7.95 0.95
C VAL A 322 -1.72 -6.78 1.31
N GLY A 323 -0.42 -7.00 1.29
CA GLY A 323 0.53 -5.93 1.59
C GLY A 323 1.89 -6.48 1.98
N TRP A 324 2.66 -5.62 2.56
CA TRP A 324 4.00 -5.93 3.03
C TRP A 324 4.31 -5.21 4.34
N THR A 325 5.32 -5.69 5.04
CA THR A 325 5.85 -5.00 6.20
C THR A 325 7.35 -5.25 6.33
N SER A 326 8.03 -4.33 7.00
CA SER A 326 9.39 -4.51 7.48
C SER A 326 9.41 -4.77 8.98
N LEU A 327 10.31 -5.64 9.42
CA LEU A 327 10.60 -5.87 10.84
C LEU A 327 12.01 -5.36 11.14
N TRP A 328 12.11 -4.39 12.01
CA TRP A 328 13.38 -3.78 12.40
C TRP A 328 13.77 -4.18 13.82
N SER A 329 14.98 -4.71 14.00
CA SER A 329 15.43 -5.18 15.32
C SER A 329 15.59 -4.08 16.37
N ASN A 330 15.78 -2.84 15.95
CA ASN A 330 15.85 -1.66 16.82
C ASN A 330 14.49 -1.00 17.09
N SER A 331 13.42 -1.45 16.43
CA SER A 331 12.05 -0.93 16.61
C SER A 331 11.01 -2.06 16.58
N PRO A 332 11.12 -3.06 17.50
CA PRO A 332 10.35 -4.30 17.42
C PRO A 332 8.84 -4.13 17.66
N GLY A 333 8.44 -3.01 18.28
CA GLY A 333 7.02 -2.68 18.55
C GLY A 333 6.38 -1.79 17.48
N THR A 334 7.10 -1.46 16.40
CA THR A 334 6.61 -0.54 15.37
C THR A 334 6.00 -1.32 14.20
N SER A 335 4.84 -0.89 13.75
CA SER A 335 4.20 -1.44 12.55
C SER A 335 4.62 -0.65 11.31
N PHE A 336 5.26 -1.34 10.36
CA PHE A 336 5.61 -0.80 9.04
C PHE A 336 4.72 -1.41 7.95
N TRP A 337 3.47 -1.72 8.27
CA TRP A 337 2.54 -2.29 7.31
C TRP A 337 2.25 -1.32 6.16
N ASN A 338 2.43 -1.80 4.93
CA ASN A 338 2.29 -1.04 3.67
C ASN A 338 3.09 0.28 3.66
N THR A 339 4.29 0.23 4.25
CA THR A 339 5.19 1.38 4.21
C THR A 339 5.48 1.82 2.77
N SER A 340 5.61 3.13 2.55
CA SER A 340 6.05 3.73 1.28
C SER A 340 7.56 3.59 1.04
N HIS A 341 8.32 3.24 2.10
CA HIS A 341 9.77 3.12 2.02
C HIS A 341 10.21 1.82 1.36
N ALA A 342 11.41 1.84 0.81
CA ALA A 342 12.05 0.64 0.29
C ALA A 342 12.15 -0.44 1.38
N LEU A 343 11.75 -1.66 1.02
CA LEU A 343 11.85 -2.81 1.90
C LEU A 343 13.29 -3.30 1.94
N GLY A 344 13.76 -3.67 3.13
CA GLY A 344 15.13 -4.15 3.34
C GLY A 344 15.18 -5.60 3.77
N VAL A 345 16.29 -6.26 3.46
CA VAL A 345 16.64 -7.57 3.97
C VAL A 345 18.13 -7.59 4.32
N GLY A 346 18.44 -7.92 5.56
CA GLY A 346 19.83 -8.08 5.97
C GLY A 346 20.20 -7.35 7.26
N TYR A 347 21.44 -6.97 7.36
CA TYR A 347 22.01 -6.23 8.47
C TYR A 347 22.56 -4.89 7.97
N ASP A 348 21.99 -3.83 8.49
CA ASP A 348 22.46 -2.47 8.27
C ASP A 348 23.53 -2.14 9.33
N ALA A 349 24.79 -2.20 8.91
CA ALA A 349 25.93 -1.89 9.76
C ALA A 349 26.34 -0.41 9.66
N TYR A 350 25.77 0.35 8.74
CA TYR A 350 26.24 1.69 8.42
C TYR A 350 25.59 2.76 9.29
N VAL A 351 24.29 2.61 9.57
CA VAL A 351 23.52 3.66 10.23
C VAL A 351 23.07 3.24 11.62
N ASP A 352 22.17 2.25 11.70
CA ASP A 352 21.45 1.95 12.96
C ASP A 352 21.83 0.58 13.56
N ASN A 353 22.78 -0.13 12.98
CA ASN A 353 23.13 -1.49 13.39
C ASN A 353 21.89 -2.39 13.53
N LYS A 354 20.90 -2.23 12.64
CA LYS A 354 19.63 -2.95 12.70
C LYS A 354 19.63 -4.16 11.76
N LYS A 355 18.90 -5.20 12.17
CA LYS A 355 18.52 -6.30 11.29
C LYS A 355 17.15 -6.01 10.73
N VAL A 356 17.00 -6.18 9.41
CA VAL A 356 15.75 -5.94 8.69
C VAL A 356 15.28 -7.21 8.02
N ARG A 357 13.98 -7.48 8.11
CA ARG A 357 13.28 -8.53 7.37
C ARG A 357 12.03 -7.94 6.75
N SER A 358 11.75 -8.35 5.52
CA SER A 358 10.52 -7.97 4.83
C SER A 358 9.60 -9.18 4.73
N LEU A 359 8.32 -8.96 4.98
CA LEU A 359 7.26 -9.95 4.85
C LEU A 359 6.24 -9.45 3.83
N PHE A 360 5.70 -10.38 3.05
CA PHE A 360 4.70 -10.10 2.03
C PHE A 360 3.47 -10.98 2.26
N GLN A 361 2.29 -10.41 2.13
CA GLN A 361 1.02 -11.13 2.20
C GLN A 361 0.31 -11.02 0.87
N PHE A 362 -0.07 -12.17 0.31
CA PHE A 362 -0.76 -12.30 -0.96
C PHE A 362 -2.18 -12.82 -0.77
N ASP A 363 -3.10 -12.38 -1.62
CA ASP A 363 -4.44 -12.97 -1.70
C ASP A 363 -4.39 -14.26 -2.52
N THR A 364 -4.48 -15.39 -1.83
CA THR A 364 -4.46 -16.72 -2.44
C THR A 364 -5.84 -17.31 -2.70
N ARG A 365 -6.93 -16.56 -2.52
CA ARG A 365 -8.31 -17.06 -2.71
C ARG A 365 -8.56 -17.59 -4.12
N ALA A 366 -7.91 -17.00 -5.13
CA ALA A 366 -8.02 -17.46 -6.52
C ALA A 366 -7.50 -18.88 -6.77
N VAL A 367 -6.63 -19.39 -5.90
CA VAL A 367 -6.06 -20.75 -5.98
C VAL A 367 -6.55 -21.68 -4.88
N ALA A 368 -7.52 -21.24 -4.07
CA ALA A 368 -8.09 -22.06 -3.00
C ALA A 368 -8.66 -23.38 -3.55
N GLY A 369 -8.31 -24.50 -2.92
CA GLY A 369 -8.72 -25.84 -3.35
C GLY A 369 -8.06 -26.35 -4.63
N LYS A 370 -7.13 -25.63 -5.24
CA LYS A 370 -6.38 -26.05 -6.42
C LYS A 370 -5.09 -26.79 -6.03
N LYS A 371 -4.65 -27.72 -6.87
CA LYS A 371 -3.34 -28.36 -6.73
C LYS A 371 -2.29 -27.42 -7.31
N ILE A 372 -1.38 -26.92 -6.47
CA ILE A 372 -0.25 -26.09 -6.91
C ILE A 372 0.82 -27.02 -7.49
N LEU A 373 1.19 -26.79 -8.73
CA LEU A 373 2.24 -27.53 -9.44
C LEU A 373 3.61 -26.84 -9.29
N ASN A 374 3.60 -25.53 -9.36
CA ASN A 374 4.78 -24.68 -9.18
C ASN A 374 4.36 -23.32 -8.62
N ALA A 375 5.23 -22.62 -7.89
CA ALA A 375 5.04 -21.22 -7.55
C ALA A 375 6.40 -20.53 -7.49
N ASP A 376 6.45 -19.32 -8.03
CA ASP A 376 7.62 -18.46 -8.06
C ASP A 376 7.32 -17.16 -7.32
N PHE A 377 8.27 -16.71 -6.51
CA PHE A 377 8.25 -15.38 -5.92
C PHE A 377 9.22 -14.50 -6.71
N SER A 378 8.73 -13.33 -7.14
CA SER A 378 9.54 -12.33 -7.81
C SER A 378 9.47 -11.00 -7.08
N ALA A 379 10.61 -10.36 -6.91
CA ALA A 379 10.72 -9.02 -6.34
C ALA A 379 11.75 -8.21 -7.14
N TYR A 380 11.56 -6.90 -7.19
CA TYR A 380 12.54 -6.00 -7.78
C TYR A 380 13.50 -5.51 -6.69
N GLU A 381 14.79 -5.78 -6.86
CA GLU A 381 15.84 -5.26 -5.99
C GLU A 381 16.20 -3.84 -6.46
N THR A 382 15.93 -2.86 -5.62
CA THR A 382 16.49 -1.51 -5.77
C THR A 382 17.99 -1.53 -5.46
N PRO A 383 18.78 -0.50 -5.82
CA PRO A 383 20.20 -0.48 -5.58
C PRO A 383 20.56 -0.81 -4.12
N SER A 384 21.45 -1.76 -3.94
CA SER A 384 22.04 -2.09 -2.64
C SER A 384 23.50 -1.61 -2.60
N ALA A 385 24.10 -1.55 -1.41
CA ALA A 385 25.48 -1.10 -1.22
C ALA A 385 26.52 -1.85 -2.11
N TYR A 386 26.15 -2.99 -2.69
CA TYR A 386 27.04 -3.86 -3.44
C TYR A 386 26.54 -4.28 -4.83
N ARG A 387 25.33 -3.92 -5.24
CA ARG A 387 24.73 -4.37 -6.50
C ARG A 387 23.88 -3.29 -7.17
N SER A 388 23.86 -3.32 -8.48
CA SER A 388 22.89 -2.58 -9.28
C SER A 388 21.49 -3.16 -9.10
N ALA A 389 20.46 -2.32 -9.30
CA ALA A 389 19.06 -2.74 -9.30
C ALA A 389 18.82 -3.94 -10.24
N GLY A 390 17.98 -4.86 -9.85
CA GLY A 390 17.65 -6.02 -10.65
C GLY A 390 16.46 -6.83 -10.15
N LEU A 391 15.94 -7.67 -11.04
CA LEU A 391 14.88 -8.61 -10.67
C LEU A 391 15.48 -9.79 -9.90
N ILE A 392 14.96 -10.01 -8.68
CA ILE A 392 15.21 -11.24 -7.91
C ILE A 392 14.02 -12.17 -8.13
N SER A 393 14.27 -13.34 -8.67
CA SER A 393 13.30 -14.42 -8.72
C SER A 393 13.83 -15.61 -7.91
N ARG A 394 13.00 -16.16 -7.03
CA ARG A 394 13.27 -17.39 -6.32
C ARG A 394 12.09 -18.34 -6.40
N THR A 395 12.38 -19.56 -6.85
CA THR A 395 11.46 -20.70 -6.74
C THR A 395 11.68 -21.35 -5.38
N GLY A 396 10.66 -21.37 -4.54
CA GLY A 396 10.74 -22.02 -3.23
C GLY A 396 9.53 -21.72 -2.36
N PHE A 397 9.04 -22.74 -1.66
CA PHE A 397 7.79 -22.69 -0.90
C PHE A 397 8.02 -22.79 0.59
N LEU A 398 7.29 -21.97 1.35
CA LEU A 398 6.86 -22.24 2.70
C LEU A 398 5.34 -22.01 2.71
N PHE A 399 4.57 -23.09 2.73
CA PHE A 399 3.16 -23.04 3.11
C PHE A 399 3.07 -23.31 4.60
N GLY A 400 2.48 -22.40 5.36
CA GLY A 400 2.05 -22.60 6.72
C GLY A 400 0.57 -22.94 6.76
#